data_6ac8dc418d204db3b7cf379137a0488d
#
_entry.id   6ac8dc418d204db3b7cf379137a0488d
#
_cell.length_a   1.000
_cell.length_b   1.000
_cell.length_c   1.000
_cell.angle_alpha   90.00
_cell.angle_beta   90.00
_cell.angle_gamma   90.00
#
_symmetry.space_group_name_H-M   'P 1'
#
loop_
_entity.id
_entity.type
_entity.pdbx_description
1 polymer ?
#
loop_
_entity_poly.entity_id
_entity_poly.type
_entity_poly.pdbx_seq_one_letter_code
_entity_poly.pdbx_strand_id
1 'polypeptide(L)'
;MKRTITGLILGLFVLFFVFFSSDTLFQIILAGILGYSLFELFKIKGKKNIYVWIIFILVLINLYLIFPITNSFGRSFFFTALLISVFTDIFALVFGKLLGRRFLYPSISPNKTLEGTLLGLMIPSFLFLFLGYLFIEQEISGSEVFSKLLVISQFIDSFGYLITFFIILISSLASIFGDLLASKSKR
;
A
#
# COMPACT_ATOMS: atom_id res chain seq x y z
N MET A 1 19.28 14.79 2.37
CA MET A 1 20.16 13.63 2.15
C MET A 1 19.95 12.49 3.15
N LYS A 2 20.03 12.68 4.49
CA LYS A 2 19.85 11.55 5.46
C LYS A 2 18.50 10.81 5.31
N ARG A 3 17.38 11.52 5.11
CA ARG A 3 16.03 10.90 4.98
C ARG A 3 15.85 10.08 3.70
N THR A 4 16.45 10.51 2.60
CA THR A 4 16.41 9.78 1.32
C THR A 4 17.23 8.49 1.38
N ILE A 5 18.40 8.54 2.00
CA ILE A 5 19.26 7.37 2.17
C ILE A 5 18.60 6.34 3.08
N THR A 6 18.04 6.75 4.23
CA THR A 6 17.28 5.83 5.11
C THR A 6 16.08 5.21 4.43
N GLY A 7 15.33 5.98 3.62
CA GLY A 7 14.20 5.45 2.85
C GLY A 7 14.64 4.43 1.81
N LEU A 8 15.74 4.67 1.13
CA LEU A 8 16.28 3.76 0.12
C LEU A 8 16.80 2.45 0.76
N ILE A 9 17.52 2.54 1.87
CA ILE A 9 18.00 1.36 2.62
C ILE A 9 16.82 0.53 3.11
N LEU A 10 15.79 1.18 3.66
CA LEU A 10 14.59 0.49 4.16
C LEU A 10 13.80 -0.15 3.01
N GLY A 11 13.69 0.51 1.86
CA GLY A 11 13.08 -0.03 0.66
C GLY A 11 13.81 -1.26 0.14
N LEU A 12 15.13 -1.21 0.05
CA LEU A 12 15.97 -2.36 -0.35
C LEU A 12 15.86 -3.51 0.66
N PHE A 13 15.81 -3.21 1.95
CA PHE A 13 15.60 -4.22 3.00
C PHE A 13 14.25 -4.92 2.86
N VAL A 14 13.17 -4.16 2.61
CA VAL A 14 11.83 -4.73 2.39
C VAL A 14 11.81 -5.61 1.14
N LEU A 15 12.41 -5.16 0.03
CA LEU A 15 12.53 -5.95 -1.19
C LEU A 15 13.28 -7.26 -0.92
N PHE A 16 14.48 -7.18 -0.33
CA PHE A 16 15.27 -8.35 0.02
C PHE A 16 14.44 -9.32 0.87
N PHE A 17 13.74 -8.80 1.85
CA PHE A 17 12.94 -9.59 2.77
C PHE A 17 11.76 -10.30 2.08
N VAL A 18 11.03 -9.61 1.21
CA VAL A 18 9.91 -10.20 0.43
C VAL A 18 10.40 -11.35 -0.46
N PHE A 19 11.60 -11.20 -1.07
CA PHE A 19 12.11 -12.19 -2.02
C PHE A 19 12.80 -13.39 -1.37
N PHE A 20 13.56 -13.17 -0.33
CA PHE A 20 14.49 -14.17 0.22
C PHE A 20 14.03 -14.80 1.53
N SER A 21 12.99 -14.28 2.22
CA SER A 21 12.49 -14.91 3.44
C SER A 21 11.66 -16.16 3.15
N SER A 22 11.59 -17.09 4.10
CA SER A 22 10.58 -18.15 4.09
C SER A 22 9.20 -17.58 4.45
N ASP A 23 8.11 -18.26 4.07
CA ASP A 23 6.74 -17.79 4.35
C ASP A 23 6.49 -17.61 5.85
N THR A 24 7.01 -18.54 6.66
CA THR A 24 6.92 -18.46 8.13
C THR A 24 7.66 -17.26 8.70
N LEU A 25 8.89 -17.00 8.24
CA LEU A 25 9.66 -15.82 8.65
C LEU A 25 8.97 -14.53 8.24
N PHE A 26 8.41 -14.48 7.04
CA PHE A 26 7.66 -13.33 6.55
C PHE A 26 6.45 -13.03 7.45
N GLN A 27 5.65 -14.06 7.79
CA GLN A 27 4.50 -13.92 8.68
C GLN A 27 4.91 -13.44 10.07
N ILE A 28 5.97 -13.99 10.66
CA ILE A 28 6.46 -13.61 11.99
C ILE A 28 6.90 -12.16 12.03
N ILE A 29 7.67 -11.70 11.03
CA ILE A 29 8.16 -10.32 10.99
C ILE A 29 7.01 -9.35 10.74
N LEU A 30 6.09 -9.69 9.83
CA LEU A 30 4.92 -8.85 9.57
C LEU A 30 4.04 -8.71 10.82
N ALA A 31 3.80 -9.82 11.54
CA ALA A 31 3.11 -9.82 12.81
C ALA A 31 3.85 -8.98 13.88
N GLY A 32 5.18 -9.05 13.91
CA GLY A 32 6.02 -8.24 14.78
C GLY A 32 5.90 -6.74 14.50
N ILE A 33 5.93 -6.34 13.23
CA ILE A 33 5.75 -4.93 12.82
C ILE A 33 4.36 -4.42 13.21
N LEU A 34 3.31 -5.21 12.97
CA LEU A 34 1.95 -4.85 13.37
C LEU A 34 1.79 -4.81 14.89
N GLY A 35 2.39 -5.77 15.61
CA GLY A 35 2.42 -5.77 17.08
C GLY A 35 3.12 -4.53 17.64
N TYR A 36 4.26 -4.14 17.05
CA TYR A 36 4.96 -2.92 17.43
C TYR A 36 4.12 -1.67 17.17
N SER A 37 3.39 -1.63 16.05
CA SER A 37 2.50 -0.51 15.75
C SER A 37 1.36 -0.38 16.77
N LEU A 38 0.81 -1.49 17.26
CA LEU A 38 -0.16 -1.48 18.38
C LEU A 38 0.45 -0.91 19.64
N PHE A 39 1.69 -1.30 19.98
CA PHE A 39 2.38 -0.78 21.17
C PHE A 39 2.62 0.74 21.07
N GLU A 40 2.98 1.26 19.90
CA GLU A 40 3.10 2.70 19.69
C GLU A 40 1.76 3.42 19.84
N LEU A 41 0.67 2.85 19.32
CA LEU A 41 -0.68 3.43 19.47
C LEU A 41 -1.09 3.56 20.95
N PHE A 42 -0.72 2.61 21.81
CA PHE A 42 -0.96 2.71 23.26
C PHE A 42 -0.22 3.86 23.94
N LYS A 43 0.94 4.26 23.40
CA LYS A 43 1.73 5.38 23.94
C LYS A 43 1.20 6.75 23.56
N ILE A 44 0.33 6.87 22.57
CA ILE A 44 -0.19 8.16 22.12
C ILE A 44 -1.03 8.76 23.26
N LYS A 45 -0.59 9.91 23.77
CA LYS A 45 -1.31 10.71 24.77
C LYS A 45 -2.58 11.25 24.12
N GLY A 46 -3.73 10.77 24.55
CA GLY A 46 -5.02 11.21 24.02
C GLY A 46 -5.96 10.07 23.64
N LYS A 47 -6.01 9.03 24.47
CA LYS A 47 -6.88 7.84 24.30
C LYS A 47 -8.38 8.13 24.02
N LYS A 48 -8.83 9.38 24.15
CA LYS A 48 -10.20 9.82 23.80
C LYS A 48 -10.37 10.09 22.28
N ASN A 49 -9.29 10.04 21.48
CA ASN A 49 -9.39 10.32 20.05
C ASN A 49 -9.90 9.08 19.31
N ILE A 50 -11.10 9.17 18.76
CA ILE A 50 -11.74 8.08 17.98
C ILE A 50 -10.86 7.55 16.83
N TYR A 51 -10.00 8.41 16.25
CA TYR A 51 -9.10 8.03 15.16
C TYR A 51 -8.03 7.01 15.59
N VAL A 52 -7.55 7.11 16.84
CA VAL A 52 -6.61 6.14 17.41
C VAL A 52 -7.27 4.76 17.53
N TRP A 53 -8.53 4.72 17.96
CA TRP A 53 -9.28 3.47 18.06
C TRP A 53 -9.59 2.86 16.70
N ILE A 54 -9.90 3.67 15.68
CA ILE A 54 -10.08 3.20 14.30
C ILE A 54 -8.78 2.55 13.81
N ILE A 55 -7.64 3.21 13.96
CA ILE A 55 -6.34 2.65 13.55
C ILE A 55 -6.04 1.36 14.32
N PHE A 56 -6.31 1.32 15.61
CA PHE A 56 -6.13 0.13 16.45
C PHE A 56 -6.93 -1.07 15.93
N ILE A 57 -8.21 -0.87 15.61
CA ILE A 57 -9.09 -1.91 15.05
C ILE A 57 -8.55 -2.36 13.69
N LEU A 58 -8.15 -1.42 12.82
CA LEU A 58 -7.59 -1.78 11.51
C LEU A 58 -6.31 -2.61 11.63
N VAL A 59 -5.43 -2.30 12.57
CA VAL A 59 -4.22 -3.10 12.80
C VAL A 59 -4.56 -4.50 13.33
N LEU A 60 -5.55 -4.63 14.21
CA LEU A 60 -6.02 -5.94 14.69
C LEU A 60 -6.61 -6.79 13.56
N ILE A 61 -7.42 -6.19 12.69
CA ILE A 61 -7.97 -6.88 11.51
C ILE A 61 -6.82 -7.37 10.61
N ASN A 62 -5.82 -6.54 10.35
CA ASN A 62 -4.65 -6.93 9.55
C ASN A 62 -3.88 -8.08 10.21
N LEU A 63 -3.68 -8.06 11.53
CA LEU A 63 -3.05 -9.15 12.28
C LEU A 63 -3.81 -10.48 12.09
N TYR A 64 -5.13 -10.44 12.16
CA TYR A 64 -5.98 -11.62 11.96
C TYR A 64 -5.90 -12.16 10.53
N LEU A 65 -5.84 -11.27 9.53
CA LEU A 65 -5.87 -11.61 8.10
C LEU A 65 -4.51 -12.05 7.54
N ILE A 66 -3.40 -11.82 8.26
CA ILE A 66 -2.04 -12.16 7.79
C ILE A 66 -1.95 -13.63 7.35
N PHE A 67 -2.34 -14.55 8.22
CA PHE A 67 -2.20 -15.99 7.97
C PHE A 67 -3.03 -16.49 6.79
N PRO A 68 -4.36 -16.23 6.73
CA PRO A 68 -5.15 -16.69 5.60
C PRO A 68 -4.72 -16.05 4.27
N ILE A 69 -4.36 -14.78 4.26
CA ILE A 69 -3.95 -14.09 3.02
C ILE A 69 -2.61 -14.62 2.52
N THR A 70 -1.60 -14.79 3.38
CA THR A 70 -0.30 -15.35 2.96
C THR A 70 -0.40 -16.79 2.50
N ASN A 71 -1.28 -17.58 3.08
CA ASN A 71 -1.50 -18.96 2.65
C ASN A 71 -2.25 -19.05 1.31
N SER A 72 -3.18 -18.13 1.03
CA SER A 72 -3.99 -18.15 -0.19
C SER A 72 -3.33 -17.46 -1.38
N PHE A 73 -2.73 -16.30 -1.17
CA PHE A 73 -2.18 -15.44 -2.24
C PHE A 73 -0.66 -15.27 -2.16
N GLY A 74 -0.03 -15.81 -1.11
CA GLY A 74 1.41 -15.70 -0.92
C GLY A 74 1.88 -14.28 -0.59
N ARG A 75 3.21 -14.13 -0.57
CA ARG A 75 3.90 -12.86 -0.29
C ARG A 75 3.68 -11.81 -1.37
N SER A 76 3.41 -12.26 -2.58
CA SER A 76 3.17 -11.40 -3.74
C SER A 76 1.99 -10.45 -3.55
N PHE A 77 0.98 -10.87 -2.79
CA PHE A 77 -0.15 -10.01 -2.42
C PHE A 77 0.29 -8.77 -1.64
N PHE A 78 1.10 -8.96 -0.60
CA PHE A 78 1.61 -7.85 0.21
C PHE A 78 2.54 -6.95 -0.57
N PHE A 79 3.39 -7.53 -1.41
CA PHE A 79 4.27 -6.77 -2.29
C PHE A 79 3.48 -5.91 -3.27
N THR A 80 2.47 -6.47 -3.92
CA THR A 80 1.59 -5.74 -4.84
C THR A 80 0.84 -4.62 -4.12
N ALA A 81 0.27 -4.89 -2.94
CA ALA A 81 -0.43 -3.88 -2.14
C ALA A 81 0.51 -2.74 -1.70
N LEU A 82 1.75 -3.07 -1.31
CA LEU A 82 2.77 -2.10 -0.96
C LEU A 82 3.15 -1.24 -2.16
N LEU A 83 3.37 -1.84 -3.33
CA LEU A 83 3.67 -1.09 -4.56
C LEU A 83 2.53 -0.15 -4.93
N ILE A 84 1.27 -0.60 -4.91
CA ILE A 84 0.10 0.24 -5.17
C ILE A 84 0.11 1.45 -4.24
N SER A 85 0.32 1.23 -2.93
CA SER A 85 0.38 2.31 -1.95
C SER A 85 1.50 3.31 -2.24
N VAL A 86 2.71 2.83 -2.49
CA VAL A 86 3.88 3.68 -2.80
C VAL A 86 3.66 4.50 -4.07
N PHE A 87 3.17 3.87 -5.14
CA PHE A 87 2.88 4.58 -6.39
C PHE A 87 1.76 5.61 -6.21
N THR A 88 0.71 5.28 -5.44
CA THR A 88 -0.37 6.22 -5.11
C THR A 88 0.19 7.48 -4.44
N ASP A 89 1.05 7.32 -3.44
CA ASP A 89 1.65 8.46 -2.72
C ASP A 89 2.62 9.26 -3.59
N ILE A 90 3.45 8.59 -4.41
CA ILE A 90 4.37 9.27 -5.34
C ILE A 90 3.58 10.09 -6.36
N PHE A 91 2.59 9.50 -7.03
CA PHE A 91 1.81 10.21 -8.03
C PHE A 91 0.96 11.32 -7.41
N ALA A 92 0.35 11.09 -6.24
CA ALA A 92 -0.37 12.13 -5.52
C ALA A 92 0.53 13.32 -5.18
N LEU A 93 1.79 13.07 -4.78
CA LEU A 93 2.76 14.11 -4.46
C LEU A 93 3.25 14.84 -5.72
N VAL A 94 3.61 14.11 -6.78
CA VAL A 94 4.13 14.68 -8.03
C VAL A 94 3.07 15.54 -8.70
N PHE A 95 1.88 14.98 -8.93
CA PHE A 95 0.80 15.72 -9.58
C PHE A 95 0.17 16.78 -8.68
N GLY A 96 0.21 16.58 -7.37
CA GLY A 96 -0.17 17.61 -6.41
C GLY A 96 0.71 18.84 -6.47
N LYS A 97 2.02 18.68 -6.74
CA LYS A 97 2.95 19.81 -6.95
C LYS A 97 2.83 20.44 -8.33
N LEU A 98 2.57 19.64 -9.37
CA LEU A 98 2.53 20.12 -10.75
C LEU A 98 1.19 20.78 -11.10
N LEU A 99 0.08 20.19 -10.67
CA LEU A 99 -1.26 20.56 -11.09
C LEU A 99 -2.17 20.99 -9.94
N GLY A 100 -1.71 20.84 -8.68
CA GLY A 100 -2.52 21.11 -7.50
C GLY A 100 -2.90 22.58 -7.37
N ARG A 101 -4.20 22.85 -7.32
CA ARG A 101 -4.77 24.17 -7.11
C ARG A 101 -5.58 24.26 -5.82
N ARG A 102 -6.25 23.16 -5.44
CA ARG A 102 -7.14 23.10 -4.27
C ARG A 102 -6.59 22.15 -3.24
N PHE A 103 -6.44 22.62 -2.00
CA PHE A 103 -6.03 21.76 -0.90
C PHE A 103 -7.17 20.85 -0.47
N LEU A 104 -6.87 19.56 -0.23
CA LEU A 104 -7.88 18.57 0.14
C LEU A 104 -8.41 18.82 1.57
N TYR A 105 -7.48 18.90 2.54
CA TYR A 105 -7.80 19.15 3.96
C TYR A 105 -6.65 19.94 4.61
N PRO A 106 -6.67 21.29 4.51
CA PRO A 106 -5.58 22.14 5.05
C PRO A 106 -5.33 21.95 6.54
N SER A 107 -6.39 21.65 7.31
CA SER A 107 -6.32 21.43 8.76
C SER A 107 -5.65 20.12 9.15
N ILE A 108 -5.64 19.10 8.28
CA ILE A 108 -5.09 17.76 8.55
C ILE A 108 -3.78 17.55 7.82
N SER A 109 -3.74 17.87 6.54
CA SER A 109 -2.56 17.73 5.68
C SER A 109 -2.45 18.92 4.74
N PRO A 110 -1.62 19.94 5.07
CA PRO A 110 -1.53 21.18 4.31
C PRO A 110 -0.91 21.01 2.92
N ASN A 111 -0.25 19.88 2.65
CA ASN A 111 0.46 19.64 1.39
C ASN A 111 -0.31 18.74 0.41
N LYS A 112 -1.48 18.19 0.79
CA LYS A 112 -2.28 17.35 -0.10
C LYS A 112 -3.29 18.16 -0.87
N THR A 113 -3.24 18.03 -2.20
CA THR A 113 -4.19 18.70 -3.13
C THR A 113 -5.22 17.71 -3.65
N LEU A 114 -6.39 18.19 -4.01
CA LEU A 114 -7.49 17.38 -4.53
C LEU A 114 -7.10 16.76 -5.89
N GLU A 115 -6.49 17.57 -6.76
CA GLU A 115 -6.02 17.14 -8.08
C GLU A 115 -4.94 16.07 -7.97
N GLY A 116 -3.96 16.28 -7.08
CA GLY A 116 -2.92 15.29 -6.80
C GLY A 116 -3.49 13.99 -6.27
N THR A 117 -4.48 14.05 -5.39
CA THR A 117 -5.15 12.87 -4.83
C THR A 117 -5.90 12.09 -5.90
N LEU A 118 -6.67 12.77 -6.77
CA LEU A 118 -7.40 12.12 -7.86
C LEU A 118 -6.46 11.43 -8.86
N LEU A 119 -5.40 12.11 -9.26
CA LEU A 119 -4.41 11.53 -10.18
C LEU A 119 -3.60 10.42 -9.51
N GLY A 120 -3.30 10.55 -8.22
CA GLY A 120 -2.70 9.48 -7.41
C GLY A 120 -3.56 8.23 -7.28
N LEU A 121 -4.88 8.34 -7.41
CA LEU A 121 -5.80 7.19 -7.48
C LEU A 121 -5.84 6.57 -8.87
N MET A 122 -6.05 7.41 -9.89
CA MET A 122 -6.32 6.95 -11.25
C MET A 122 -5.08 6.38 -11.94
N ILE A 123 -3.94 7.08 -11.85
CA ILE A 123 -2.73 6.69 -12.60
C ILE A 123 -2.20 5.33 -12.16
N PRO A 124 -2.01 5.03 -10.85
CA PRO A 124 -1.61 3.69 -10.44
C PRO A 124 -2.61 2.62 -10.87
N SER A 125 -3.93 2.90 -10.78
CA SER A 125 -4.95 1.94 -11.16
C SER A 125 -4.84 1.54 -12.64
N PHE A 126 -4.66 2.50 -13.53
CA PHE A 126 -4.43 2.21 -14.95
C PHE A 126 -3.06 1.58 -15.21
N LEU A 127 -2.02 2.05 -14.54
CA LEU A 127 -0.66 1.54 -14.69
C LEU A 127 -0.58 0.05 -14.33
N PHE A 128 -1.09 -0.33 -13.16
CA PHE A 128 -1.05 -1.70 -12.70
C PHE A 128 -1.96 -2.62 -13.53
N LEU A 129 -3.10 -2.12 -13.99
CA LEU A 129 -3.96 -2.87 -14.90
C LEU A 129 -3.26 -3.11 -16.25
N PHE A 130 -2.58 -2.11 -16.80
CA PHE A 130 -1.82 -2.21 -18.03
C PHE A 130 -0.63 -3.18 -17.89
N LEU A 131 0.08 -3.13 -16.76
CA LEU A 131 1.13 -4.09 -16.46
C LEU A 131 0.57 -5.52 -16.38
N GLY A 132 -0.57 -5.71 -15.69
CA GLY A 132 -1.23 -7.01 -15.63
C GLY A 132 -1.63 -7.55 -17.01
N TYR A 133 -2.16 -6.68 -17.88
CA TYR A 133 -2.47 -7.01 -19.28
C TYR A 133 -1.22 -7.47 -20.05
N LEU A 134 -0.11 -6.72 -19.95
CA LEU A 134 1.14 -7.09 -20.63
C LEU A 134 1.69 -8.45 -20.17
N PHE A 135 1.52 -8.79 -18.88
CA PHE A 135 1.97 -10.08 -18.36
C PHE A 135 1.11 -11.26 -18.81
N ILE A 136 -0.17 -11.04 -19.14
CA ILE A 136 -1.06 -12.08 -19.65
C ILE A 136 -0.82 -12.32 -21.13
N GLU A 137 -0.76 -11.25 -21.97
CA GLU A 137 -0.70 -11.41 -23.43
C GLU A 137 0.67 -11.78 -23.96
N GLN A 138 1.76 -11.34 -23.31
CA GLN A 138 3.07 -11.50 -23.94
C GLN A 138 3.77 -12.81 -23.60
N GLU A 139 3.22 -13.73 -22.75
CA GLU A 139 3.98 -14.93 -22.34
C GLU A 139 5.49 -14.64 -22.26
N ILE A 140 5.88 -13.51 -21.65
CA ILE A 140 7.26 -13.08 -21.61
C ILE A 140 8.03 -14.19 -20.89
N SER A 141 8.65 -15.05 -21.65
CA SER A 141 9.27 -16.32 -21.26
C SER A 141 10.46 -16.18 -20.28
N GLY A 142 10.66 -15.04 -19.70
CA GLY A 142 11.58 -14.77 -18.59
C GLY A 142 10.87 -14.22 -17.35
N SER A 143 9.56 -14.05 -17.39
CA SER A 143 8.78 -13.30 -16.39
C SER A 143 7.99 -14.15 -15.40
N GLU A 144 8.25 -15.47 -15.30
CA GLU A 144 7.65 -16.26 -14.21
C GLU A 144 7.89 -15.65 -12.83
N VAL A 145 9.02 -14.99 -12.66
CA VAL A 145 9.34 -14.27 -11.42
C VAL A 145 8.45 -13.04 -11.27
N PHE A 146 8.24 -12.25 -12.33
CA PHE A 146 7.43 -11.03 -12.29
C PHE A 146 5.93 -11.32 -12.25
N SER A 147 5.43 -12.32 -12.96
CA SER A 147 4.02 -12.73 -12.91
C SER A 147 3.65 -13.31 -11.55
N LYS A 148 4.55 -14.06 -10.93
CA LYS A 148 4.40 -14.53 -9.53
C LYS A 148 4.55 -13.41 -8.51
N LEU A 149 5.21 -12.30 -8.87
CA LEU A 149 5.44 -11.17 -8.00
C LEU A 149 4.24 -10.24 -7.93
N LEU A 150 3.56 -10.02 -9.05
CA LEU A 150 2.39 -9.17 -9.13
C LEU A 150 1.14 -10.07 -9.25
N VAL A 151 0.38 -10.15 -8.17
CA VAL A 151 -0.88 -10.91 -8.11
C VAL A 151 -1.95 -10.34 -9.06
N ILE A 152 -1.67 -9.23 -9.74
CA ILE A 152 -2.64 -8.53 -10.60
C ILE A 152 -3.07 -9.37 -11.79
N SER A 153 -2.16 -10.11 -12.42
CA SER A 153 -2.50 -11.05 -13.50
C SER A 153 -3.48 -12.13 -13.02
N GLN A 154 -3.24 -12.69 -11.85
CA GLN A 154 -4.13 -13.68 -11.23
C GLN A 154 -5.52 -13.09 -10.91
N PHE A 155 -5.59 -11.83 -10.49
CA PHE A 155 -6.88 -11.15 -10.29
C PHE A 155 -7.60 -10.89 -11.61
N ILE A 156 -6.88 -10.53 -12.68
CA ILE A 156 -7.48 -10.34 -14.00
C ILE A 156 -8.05 -11.66 -14.52
N ASP A 157 -7.31 -12.75 -14.39
CA ASP A 157 -7.74 -14.09 -14.81
C ASP A 157 -8.95 -14.58 -14.01
N SER A 158 -9.00 -14.28 -12.70
CA SER A 158 -10.09 -14.74 -11.82
C SER A 158 -11.34 -13.88 -11.88
N PHE A 159 -11.19 -12.57 -12.01
CA PHE A 159 -12.28 -11.60 -11.83
C PHE A 159 -12.49 -10.68 -13.04
N GLY A 160 -11.59 -10.69 -14.01
CA GLY A 160 -11.63 -9.82 -15.17
C GLY A 160 -11.08 -8.42 -14.90
N TYR A 161 -10.84 -7.66 -15.97
CA TYR A 161 -10.20 -6.34 -15.93
C TYR A 161 -10.94 -5.31 -15.10
N LEU A 162 -12.27 -5.28 -15.21
CA LEU A 162 -13.10 -4.26 -14.56
C LEU A 162 -13.09 -4.39 -13.04
N ILE A 163 -13.24 -5.60 -12.54
CA ILE A 163 -13.24 -5.86 -11.09
C ILE A 163 -11.83 -5.63 -10.53
N THR A 164 -10.79 -6.07 -11.23
CA THR A 164 -9.40 -5.83 -10.84
C THR A 164 -9.07 -4.34 -10.77
N PHE A 165 -9.56 -3.54 -11.74
CA PHE A 165 -9.44 -2.09 -11.68
C PHE A 165 -10.03 -1.50 -10.40
N PHE A 166 -11.23 -1.90 -10.04
CA PHE A 166 -11.87 -1.44 -8.80
C PHE A 166 -11.13 -1.90 -7.54
N ILE A 167 -10.56 -3.10 -7.52
CA ILE A 167 -9.75 -3.59 -6.40
C ILE A 167 -8.52 -2.70 -6.21
N ILE A 168 -7.81 -2.38 -7.28
CA ILE A 168 -6.63 -1.51 -7.23
C ILE A 168 -7.04 -0.10 -6.78
N LEU A 169 -8.13 0.43 -7.32
CA LEU A 169 -8.64 1.76 -6.97
C LEU A 169 -9.05 1.84 -5.49
N ILE A 170 -9.71 0.82 -4.96
CA ILE A 170 -10.07 0.75 -3.53
C ILE A 170 -8.80 0.65 -2.67
N SER A 171 -7.79 -0.11 -3.09
CA SER A 171 -6.51 -0.22 -2.39
C SER A 171 -5.78 1.12 -2.34
N SER A 172 -5.78 1.88 -3.45
CA SER A 172 -5.24 3.24 -3.52
C SER A 172 -6.00 4.22 -2.62
N LEU A 173 -7.33 4.13 -2.60
CA LEU A 173 -8.17 4.90 -1.68
C LEU A 173 -7.84 4.60 -0.21
N ALA A 174 -7.71 3.33 0.13
CA ALA A 174 -7.36 2.90 1.49
C ALA A 174 -6.00 3.46 1.93
N SER A 175 -5.00 3.50 1.04
CA SER A 175 -3.70 4.14 1.29
C SER A 175 -3.84 5.61 1.66
N ILE A 176 -4.58 6.39 0.87
CA ILE A 176 -4.79 7.83 1.10
C ILE A 176 -5.54 8.07 2.42
N PHE A 177 -6.60 7.29 2.69
CA PHE A 177 -7.33 7.39 3.95
C PHE A 177 -6.47 7.02 5.15
N GLY A 178 -5.65 5.98 5.05
CA GLY A 178 -4.72 5.57 6.10
C GLY A 178 -3.75 6.68 6.47
N ASP A 179 -3.16 7.37 5.48
CA ASP A 179 -2.26 8.49 5.73
C ASP A 179 -2.98 9.71 6.36
N LEU A 180 -4.21 10.02 5.93
CA LEU A 180 -5.02 11.07 6.54
C LEU A 180 -5.39 10.74 8.00
N LEU A 181 -5.78 9.49 8.29
CA LEU A 181 -6.07 9.04 9.65
C LEU A 181 -4.83 9.13 10.54
N ALA A 182 -3.67 8.65 10.05
CA ALA A 182 -2.41 8.73 10.76
C ALA A 182 -1.98 10.18 11.03
N SER A 183 -2.18 11.07 10.07
CA SER A 183 -1.89 12.51 10.21
C SER A 183 -2.79 13.18 11.25
N LYS A 184 -4.07 12.78 11.31
CA LYS A 184 -5.03 13.32 12.28
C LYS A 184 -4.86 12.75 13.68
N SER A 185 -4.39 11.52 13.83
CA SER A 185 -4.14 10.90 15.13
C SER A 185 -2.94 11.51 15.87
N LYS A 186 -2.01 12.13 15.14
CA LYS A 186 -0.80 12.77 15.68
C LYS A 186 -1.02 14.20 16.17
N ARG A 187 -2.14 14.81 15.83
CA ARG A 187 -2.55 16.15 16.25
C ARG A 187 -3.62 16.08 17.32
#